data_e277e009826e2d70fd9de9c3f77a8fa4
#
_entry.id   e277e009826e2d70fd9de9c3f77a8fa4
#
_cell.length_a   1.000
_cell.length_b   1.000
_cell.length_c   1.000
_cell.angle_alpha   90.00
_cell.angle_beta   90.00
_cell.angle_gamma   90.00
#
_symmetry.space_group_name_H-M   'P 1'
#
loop_
_entity.id
_entity.type
_entity.pdbx_description
1 polymer ?
#
loop_
_entity_poly.entity_id
_entity_poly.type
_entity_poly.pdbx_seq_one_letter_code
_entity_poly.pdbx_strand_id
1 'polypeptide(L)' 'MDKDKQNPDKLLSINEVARLFDVHVETLRRWDNEGKLKAVRIGKLGHRKYKRSDIDKLLNTG' A
#
# COMPACT_ATOMS: atom_id res chain seq x y z
N MET A 1 -12.79 9.79 15.35
CA MET A 1 -12.79 10.12 13.96
C MET A 1 -12.23 9.04 13.12
N ASP A 2 -13.05 8.15 12.77
CA ASP A 2 -12.59 6.98 12.05
C ASP A 2 -12.94 7.03 10.57
N LYS A 3 -13.27 8.20 10.08
CA LYS A 3 -13.56 8.34 8.68
C LYS A 3 -12.48 7.83 7.79
N ASP A 4 -11.23 8.12 8.19
CA ASP A 4 -10.10 7.78 7.34
C ASP A 4 -9.83 6.29 7.26
N LYS A 5 -10.25 5.55 8.27
CA LYS A 5 -10.00 4.13 8.29
C LYS A 5 -10.76 3.37 7.23
N GLN A 6 -11.92 3.91 6.85
CA GLN A 6 -12.78 3.23 5.90
C GLN A 6 -12.79 3.90 4.54
N ASN A 7 -11.99 4.92 4.39
CA ASN A 7 -11.90 5.63 3.14
C ASN A 7 -11.07 4.80 2.15
N PRO A 8 -11.67 4.34 1.04
CA PRO A 8 -10.93 3.54 0.08
C PRO A 8 -9.82 4.30 -0.61
N ASP A 9 -9.87 5.62 -0.55
CA ASP A 9 -8.82 6.43 -1.14
C ASP A 9 -7.72 6.78 -0.17
N LYS A 10 -7.83 6.34 1.07
CA LYS A 10 -6.79 6.62 2.03
C LYS A 10 -5.48 5.97 1.60
N LEU A 11 -4.41 6.73 1.74
CA LEU A 11 -3.08 6.25 1.40
C LEU A 11 -2.38 5.74 2.65
N LEU A 12 -1.74 4.59 2.51
CA LEU A 12 -1.01 3.96 3.60
C LEU A 12 0.48 3.97 3.28
N SER A 13 1.29 4.11 4.32
CA SER A 13 2.73 4.07 4.13
C SER A 13 3.18 2.64 3.85
N ILE A 14 4.37 2.51 3.27
CA ILE A 14 4.90 1.19 2.96
C ILE A 14 5.08 0.36 4.22
N ASN A 15 5.44 1.00 5.33
CA ASN A 15 5.60 0.28 6.59
C ASN A 15 4.27 -0.27 7.10
N GLU A 16 3.21 0.51 6.97
CA GLU A 16 1.89 0.06 7.37
C GLU A 16 1.44 -1.12 6.53
N VAL A 17 1.68 -1.05 5.23
CA VAL A 17 1.27 -2.11 4.32
C VAL A 17 2.06 -3.38 4.60
N ALA A 18 3.35 -3.23 4.89
CA ALA A 18 4.19 -4.38 5.22
C ALA A 18 3.64 -5.12 6.44
N ARG A 19 3.16 -4.37 7.41
CA ARG A 19 2.57 -4.98 8.60
C ARG A 19 1.27 -5.70 8.29
N LEU A 20 0.46 -5.10 7.43
CA LEU A 20 -0.82 -5.69 7.06
C LEU A 20 -0.63 -7.03 6.36
N PHE A 21 0.36 -7.13 5.51
CA PHE A 21 0.63 -8.36 4.78
C PHE A 21 1.60 -9.28 5.50
N ASP A 22 2.16 -8.81 6.60
CA ASP A 22 3.15 -9.58 7.37
C ASP A 22 4.35 -9.95 6.51
N VAL A 23 4.87 -8.97 5.79
CA VAL A 23 6.03 -9.14 4.93
C VAL A 23 7.00 -7.99 5.16
N HIS A 24 8.21 -8.15 4.64
CA HIS A 24 9.21 -7.11 4.72
C HIS A 24 8.93 -6.01 3.68
N VAL A 25 9.41 -4.81 3.99
CA VAL A 25 9.27 -3.69 3.08
C VAL A 25 9.87 -4.00 1.72
N GLU A 26 10.97 -4.72 1.69
CA GLU A 26 11.61 -5.06 0.43
C GLU A 26 10.74 -5.94 -0.46
N THR A 27 9.93 -6.76 0.15
CA THR A 27 8.98 -7.56 -0.61
C THR A 27 7.99 -6.65 -1.34
N LEU A 28 7.55 -5.60 -0.68
CA LEU A 28 6.63 -4.65 -1.29
C LEU A 28 7.29 -3.89 -2.44
N ARG A 29 8.57 -3.57 -2.31
CA ARG A 29 9.30 -2.91 -3.39
C ARG A 29 9.38 -3.82 -4.60
N ARG A 30 9.60 -5.10 -4.38
CA ARG A 30 9.62 -6.07 -5.46
C ARG A 30 8.26 -6.15 -6.14
N TRP A 31 7.21 -6.20 -5.34
CA TRP A 31 5.85 -6.25 -5.88
C TRP A 31 5.54 -5.01 -6.72
N ASP A 32 6.03 -3.86 -6.28
CA ASP A 32 5.85 -2.63 -7.04
C ASP A 32 6.54 -2.75 -8.40
N ASN A 33 7.77 -3.25 -8.41
CA ASN A 33 8.52 -3.42 -9.65
C ASN A 33 7.87 -4.44 -10.59
N GLU A 34 7.24 -5.45 -10.02
CA GLU A 34 6.58 -6.48 -10.80
C GLU A 34 5.19 -6.07 -11.26
N GLY A 35 4.69 -4.96 -10.75
CA GLY A 35 3.34 -4.53 -11.06
C GLY A 35 2.27 -5.25 -10.27
N LYS A 36 2.67 -6.05 -9.31
CA LYS A 36 1.72 -6.82 -8.51
C LYS A 36 0.97 -5.92 -7.53
N LEU A 37 1.67 -4.98 -6.92
CA LEU A 37 1.08 -3.99 -6.04
C LEU A 37 1.83 -2.69 -6.24
N LYS A 38 1.30 -1.84 -7.08
CA LYS A 38 1.97 -0.60 -7.43
C LYS A 38 1.77 0.47 -6.39
N ALA A 39 2.84 1.17 -6.07
CA ALA A 39 2.78 2.29 -5.15
C ALA A 39 2.51 3.58 -5.89
N VAL A 40 1.86 4.50 -5.18
CA VAL A 40 1.69 5.87 -5.66
C VAL A 40 2.82 6.70 -5.06
N ARG A 41 3.50 7.47 -5.88
CA ARG A 41 4.56 8.33 -5.39
C ARG A 41 4.03 9.72 -5.17
N ILE A 42 4.27 10.25 -3.98
CA ILE A 42 3.70 11.51 -3.56
C ILE A 42 4.80 12.44 -3.11
N GLY A 43 4.63 13.72 -3.45
CA GLY A 43 5.55 14.76 -3.04
C GLY A 43 6.81 14.78 -3.87
N LYS A 44 7.64 15.78 -3.61
CA LYS A 44 8.87 15.96 -4.37
C LYS A 44 9.87 14.85 -4.13
N LEU A 45 9.82 14.25 -2.96
CA LEU A 45 10.74 13.18 -2.61
C LEU A 45 10.28 11.82 -3.13
N GLY A 46 9.08 11.75 -3.68
CA GLY A 46 8.58 10.51 -4.24
C GLY A 46 8.34 9.42 -3.22
N HIS A 47 7.81 9.78 -2.06
CA HIS A 47 7.48 8.79 -1.04
C HIS A 47 6.45 7.81 -1.56
N ARG A 48 6.67 6.53 -1.29
CA ARG A 48 5.74 5.49 -1.70
C ARG A 48 4.56 5.44 -0.75
N LYS A 49 3.36 5.48 -1.32
CA LYS A 49 2.13 5.30 -0.60
C LYS A 49 1.27 4.30 -1.35
N TYR A 50 0.40 3.62 -0.65
CA TYR A 50 -0.44 2.59 -1.25
C TYR A 50 -1.90 2.93 -1.02
N LYS A 51 -2.71 2.76 -2.06
CA LYS A 51 -4.14 2.99 -1.94
C LYS A 51 -4.79 1.84 -1.19
N ARG A 52 -5.67 2.18 -0.26
CA ARG A 52 -6.36 1.17 0.52
C ARG A 52 -7.14 0.20 -0.38
N SER A 53 -7.73 0.74 -1.45
CA SER A 53 -8.51 -0.11 -2.35
C SER A 53 -7.64 -1.17 -3.03
N ASP A 54 -6.42 -0.81 -3.41
CA ASP A 54 -5.51 -1.77 -4.03
C ASP A 54 -5.10 -2.85 -3.04
N ILE A 55 -4.89 -2.44 -1.79
CA ILE A 55 -4.51 -3.37 -0.74
C ILE A 55 -5.64 -4.35 -0.48
N ASP A 56 -6.86 -3.85 -0.41
CA ASP A 56 -8.02 -4.70 -0.16
C ASP A 56 -8.21 -5.72 -1.28
N LYS A 57 -7.98 -5.31 -2.51
CA LYS A 57 -8.10 -6.23 -3.63
C LYS A 57 -7.11 -7.38 -3.50
N LEU A 58 -5.89 -7.06 -3.14
CA LEU A 58 -4.86 -8.08 -3.01
C LEU A 58 -5.14 -9.00 -1.82
N LEU A 59 -5.62 -8.44 -0.73
CA LEU A 59 -5.96 -9.25 0.44
C LEU A 59 -7.12 -10.20 0.16
N ASN A 60 -8.05 -9.78 -0.69
CA ASN A 60 -9.24 -10.58 -0.95
C ASN A 60 -9.04 -11.65 -2.02
N THR A 61 -7.97 -11.55 -2.79
CA THR A 61 -7.72 -12.55 -3.83
C THR A 61 -7.03 -13.80 -3.29
N GLY A 62 -6.57 -13.70 -2.09
CA GLY A 62 -5.78 -14.73 -1.46
C GLY A 62 -6.30 -16.08 -1.43
#